data_2d0d759ca5bdeb29a0566bdd929e17e4
#
_entry.id   2d0d759ca5bdeb29a0566bdd929e17e4
#
_cell.length_a   1.000
_cell.length_b   1.000
_cell.length_c   1.000
_cell.angle_alpha   90.00
_cell.angle_beta   90.00
_cell.angle_gamma   90.00
#
_symmetry.space_group_name_H-M   'P 1'
#
loop_
_entity.id
_entity.type
_entity.pdbx_description
1 polymer ?
#
loop_
_entity_poly.entity_id
_entity_poly.type
_entity_poly.pdbx_seq_one_letter_code
_entity_poly.pdbx_strand_id
1 'polypeptide(L)' 'MVIKGLNHVGLVVSDLDRAISFYQNALGLRLTQRQVRNKGPIEKVVGYSDAHLEFALMEFQSGGTLELIYYFSFYKKIYV' A
#
# COMPACT_ATOMS: atom_id res chain seq x y z
N MET A 1 -3.88 21.00 4.47
CA MET A 1 -3.72 21.23 3.07
C MET A 1 -4.77 20.50 2.28
N VAL A 2 -5.24 21.09 1.25
CA VAL A 2 -6.22 20.45 0.41
C VAL A 2 -5.65 20.24 -0.96
N ILE A 3 -5.75 19.03 -1.45
CA ILE A 3 -5.33 18.74 -2.80
C ILE A 3 -6.55 18.30 -3.54
N LYS A 4 -7.08 19.22 -4.33
CA LYS A 4 -8.28 18.95 -5.02
C LYS A 4 -8.07 17.87 -6.03
N GLY A 5 -8.97 16.97 -6.14
CA GLY A 5 -8.86 15.89 -7.07
C GLY A 5 -8.07 14.72 -6.57
N LEU A 6 -7.40 14.84 -5.43
CA LEU A 6 -6.69 13.72 -4.86
C LEU A 6 -7.60 13.04 -3.86
N ASN A 7 -7.99 11.83 -4.15
CA ASN A 7 -8.80 11.07 -3.21
C ASN A 7 -8.13 9.74 -2.85
N HIS A 8 -6.82 9.66 -3.02
CA HIS A 8 -6.08 8.44 -2.82
C HIS A 8 -4.75 8.81 -2.16
N VAL A 9 -4.49 8.23 -1.02
CA VAL A 9 -3.24 8.44 -0.30
C VAL A 9 -2.60 7.08 -0.09
N GLY A 10 -1.31 7.00 -0.30
CA GLY A 10 -0.58 5.76 -0.10
C GLY A 10 0.34 5.84 1.10
N LEU A 11 0.39 4.79 1.89
CA LEU A 11 1.30 4.67 3.03
C LEU A 11 2.01 3.35 2.98
N VAL A 12 3.32 3.38 3.20
CA VAL A 12 4.10 2.15 3.32
C VAL A 12 4.09 1.74 4.78
N VAL A 13 3.77 0.49 5.04
CA VAL A 13 3.64 -0.02 6.40
C VAL A 13 4.52 -1.24 6.57
N SER A 14 4.88 -1.53 7.80
CA SER A 14 5.74 -2.66 8.11
C SER A 14 4.95 -3.92 8.46
N ASP A 15 3.65 -3.79 8.69
CA ASP A 15 2.81 -4.93 9.06
C ASP A 15 1.42 -4.62 8.52
N LEU A 16 1.06 -5.26 7.42
CA LEU A 16 -0.17 -4.93 6.74
C LEU A 16 -1.40 -5.32 7.54
N ASP A 17 -1.39 -6.50 8.16
CA ASP A 17 -2.54 -6.94 8.94
C ASP A 17 -2.82 -5.97 10.08
N ARG A 18 -1.78 -5.55 10.73
CA ARG A 18 -1.92 -4.65 11.87
C ARG A 18 -2.41 -3.30 11.42
N ALA A 19 -1.91 -2.81 10.29
CA ALA A 19 -2.35 -1.54 9.77
C ALA A 19 -3.82 -1.59 9.37
N ILE A 20 -4.24 -2.65 8.69
CA ILE A 20 -5.63 -2.80 8.31
C ILE A 20 -6.51 -2.79 9.56
N SER A 21 -6.11 -3.55 10.55
CA SER A 21 -6.89 -3.65 11.78
C SER A 21 -7.01 -2.28 12.47
N PHE A 22 -5.92 -1.55 12.50
CA PHE A 22 -5.94 -0.22 13.10
C PHE A 22 -6.90 0.71 12.38
N TYR A 23 -6.81 0.76 11.06
CA TYR A 23 -7.64 1.71 10.33
C TYR A 23 -9.12 1.29 10.34
N GLN A 24 -9.40 -0.01 10.37
CA GLN A 24 -10.76 -0.46 10.51
C GLN A 24 -11.33 -0.11 11.87
N ASN A 25 -10.58 -0.41 12.92
CA ASN A 25 -11.12 -0.32 14.27
C ASN A 25 -11.07 1.08 14.85
N ALA A 26 -10.00 1.81 14.59
CA ALA A 26 -9.85 3.12 15.18
C ALA A 26 -10.52 4.20 14.36
N LEU A 27 -10.52 4.07 13.04
CA LEU A 27 -11.03 5.12 12.17
C LEU A 27 -12.22 4.71 11.33
N GLY A 28 -12.63 3.47 11.42
CA GLY A 28 -13.84 3.02 10.74
C GLY A 28 -13.72 2.91 9.22
N LEU A 29 -12.50 2.76 8.71
CA LEU A 29 -12.34 2.58 7.28
C LEU A 29 -12.80 1.18 6.90
N ARG A 30 -13.16 1.01 5.63
CA ARG A 30 -13.62 -0.26 5.12
C ARG A 30 -12.60 -0.83 4.15
N LEU A 31 -12.21 -2.07 4.38
CA LEU A 31 -11.28 -2.75 3.48
C LEU A 31 -12.04 -3.17 2.23
N THR A 32 -11.60 -2.74 1.07
CA THR A 32 -12.27 -3.05 -0.17
C THR A 32 -11.48 -3.96 -1.07
N GLN A 33 -10.17 -4.03 -0.90
CA GLN A 33 -9.36 -4.87 -1.76
C GLN A 33 -8.04 -5.17 -1.09
N ARG A 34 -7.52 -6.36 -1.28
CA ARG A 34 -6.21 -6.74 -0.78
C ARG A 34 -5.59 -7.68 -1.78
N GLN A 35 -4.38 -7.37 -2.25
CA GLN A 35 -3.72 -8.17 -3.27
C GLN A 35 -2.23 -8.19 -3.08
N VAL A 36 -1.63 -9.27 -3.55
CA VAL A 36 -0.18 -9.38 -3.63
C VAL A 36 0.20 -9.12 -5.08
N ARG A 37 1.22 -8.30 -5.28
CA ARG A 37 1.74 -8.04 -6.58
C ARG A 37 3.17 -8.48 -6.67
N ASN A 38 3.48 -9.20 -7.70
CA ASN A 38 4.85 -9.53 -8.02
C ASN A 38 5.11 -8.85 -9.31
N LYS A 39 6.21 -8.33 -9.46
CA LYS A 39 6.30 -7.63 -10.51
C LYS A 39 7.25 -7.70 -11.46
N GLY A 40 7.17 -8.13 -12.61
CA GLY A 40 8.05 -8.06 -13.71
C GLY A 40 8.25 -6.67 -14.26
N PRO A 41 7.18 -5.98 -14.62
CA PRO A 41 7.36 -4.64 -15.17
C PRO A 41 8.02 -3.70 -14.19
N ILE A 42 7.71 -3.83 -12.93
CA ILE A 42 8.31 -2.99 -11.92
C ILE A 42 9.79 -3.26 -11.80
N GLU A 43 10.19 -4.50 -11.91
CA GLU A 43 11.59 -4.85 -11.86
C GLU A 43 12.37 -4.13 -12.94
N LYS A 44 11.84 -4.09 -14.13
CA LYS A 44 12.54 -3.45 -15.22
C LYS A 44 12.65 -1.96 -15.03
N VAL A 45 11.60 -1.37 -14.54
CA VAL A 45 11.57 0.08 -14.41
C VAL A 45 12.47 0.56 -13.31
N VAL A 46 12.49 -0.13 -12.18
CA VAL A 46 13.23 0.36 -11.04
C VAL A 46 14.53 -0.38 -10.79
N GLY A 47 14.81 -1.39 -11.57
CA GLY A 47 16.07 -2.10 -11.42
C GLY A 47 16.12 -3.13 -10.33
N TYR A 48 15.00 -3.47 -9.74
CA TYR A 48 14.94 -4.51 -8.72
C TYR A 48 14.51 -5.80 -9.36
N SER A 49 15.13 -6.87 -8.98
CA SER A 49 14.84 -8.15 -9.60
C SER A 49 13.80 -8.97 -8.85
N ASP A 50 13.41 -8.58 -7.68
CA ASP A 50 12.43 -9.34 -6.92
C ASP A 50 11.59 -8.44 -6.05
N ALA A 51 11.07 -7.41 -6.62
CA ALA A 51 10.19 -6.50 -5.89
C ALA A 51 8.83 -7.14 -5.74
N HIS A 52 8.49 -7.49 -4.53
CA HIS A 52 7.18 -8.06 -4.20
C HIS A 52 6.53 -7.12 -3.23
N LEU A 53 5.24 -6.94 -3.40
CA LEU A 53 4.52 -6.13 -2.44
C LEU A 53 3.12 -6.67 -2.26
N GLU A 54 2.51 -6.32 -1.16
CA GLU A 54 1.10 -6.58 -0.93
C GLU A 54 0.46 -5.24 -0.61
N PHE A 55 -0.74 -5.02 -1.10
CA PHE A 55 -1.41 -3.78 -0.79
C PHE A 55 -2.85 -4.02 -0.37
N ALA A 56 -3.39 -3.07 0.34
CA ALA A 56 -4.78 -3.08 0.74
C ALA A 56 -5.37 -1.71 0.45
N LEU A 57 -6.57 -1.69 -0.09
CA LEU A 57 -7.29 -0.45 -0.32
C LEU A 57 -8.39 -0.34 0.71
N MET A 58 -8.43 0.78 1.38
CA MET A 58 -9.42 1.03 2.41
C MET A 58 -10.14 2.33 2.10
N GLU A 59 -11.42 2.35 2.31
CA GLU A 59 -12.23 3.51 1.97
C GLU A 59 -12.68 4.26 3.20
N PHE A 60 -12.61 5.57 3.11
CA PHE A 60 -13.16 6.45 4.14
C PHE A 60 -14.66 6.56 3.93
N GLN A 61 -15.39 6.75 5.00
CA GLN A 61 -16.83 6.94 4.88
C GLN A 61 -17.19 8.17 4.07
N SER A 62 -16.37 9.17 4.16
CA SER A 62 -16.63 10.43 3.44
C SER A 62 -16.14 10.39 2.00
N GLY A 63 -15.62 9.26 1.55
CA GLY A 63 -15.08 9.15 0.22
C GLY A 63 -13.56 9.25 0.26
N GLY A 64 -12.93 8.72 -0.74
CA GLY A 64 -11.49 8.69 -0.80
C GLY A 64 -10.95 7.33 -0.39
N THR A 65 -9.71 7.08 -0.75
CA THR A 65 -9.09 5.78 -0.59
C THR A 65 -7.74 5.92 0.08
N LEU A 66 -7.47 5.03 1.03
CA LEU A 66 -6.17 4.88 1.64
C LEU A 66 -5.58 3.58 1.12
N GLU A 67 -4.41 3.65 0.54
CA GLU A 67 -3.70 2.45 0.09
C GLU A 67 -2.59 2.14 1.06
N LEU A 68 -2.59 0.95 1.63
CA LEU A 68 -1.55 0.49 2.53
C LEU A 68 -0.67 -0.46 1.75
N ILE A 69 0.63 -0.26 1.79
CA ILE A 69 1.56 -1.02 0.98
C ILE A 69 2.62 -1.63 1.87
N TYR A 70 2.82 -2.92 1.68
CA TYR A 70 3.85 -3.63 2.40
C TYR A 70 4.78 -4.26 1.38
N TYR A 71 6.09 -3.99 1.49
CA TYR A 71 7.09 -4.56 0.62
C TYR A 71 7.76 -5.72 1.33
N PHE A 72 7.82 -6.86 0.69
CA PHE A 72 8.44 -8.02 1.32
C PHE A 72 9.90 -8.18 1.00
N SER A 73 10.32 -7.83 -0.17
CA SER A 73 11.64 -8.27 -0.59
C SER A 73 12.47 -7.24 -1.31
N PHE A 74 11.90 -6.10 -1.63
CA PHE A 74 12.62 -5.17 -2.47
C PHE A 74 13.81 -4.52 -1.78
N TYR A 75 13.80 -4.42 -0.48
CA TYR A 75 14.83 -3.68 0.22
C TYR A 75 16.21 -4.27 0.05
N LYS A 76 16.28 -5.49 -0.34
CA LYS A 76 17.57 -6.12 -0.54
C LYS A 76 18.37 -5.50 -1.65
N LYS A 77 17.74 -4.75 -2.51
CA LYS A 77 18.42 -4.18 -3.65
C LYS A 77 18.87 -2.76 -3.44
N ILE A 78 18.49 -2.18 -2.35
CA ILE A 78 18.71 -0.76 -2.18
C ILE A 78 20.15 -0.40 -1.93
N TYR A 79 20.85 -1.24 -1.24
CA TYR A 79 22.18 -0.88 -0.86
C TYR A 79 23.25 -1.69 -1.53
N VAL A 80 23.00 -2.07 -2.66
CA VAL A 80 23.97 -2.80 -3.45
C VAL A 80 25.13 -1.92 -3.83
#